data_046b5d3a925b78ef095702fac2e69eff
#
_entry.id   046b5d3a925b78ef095702fac2e69eff
#
_cell.length_a   1.000
_cell.length_b   1.000
_cell.length_c   1.000
_cell.angle_alpha   90.00
_cell.angle_beta   90.00
_cell.angle_gamma   90.00
#
_symmetry.space_group_name_H-M   'P 1'
#
loop_
_entity.id
_entity.type
_entity.pdbx_description
1 polymer ?
#
loop_
_entity_poly.entity_id
_entity_poly.type
_entity_poly.pdbx_seq_one_letter_code
_entity_poly.pdbx_strand_id
1 'polypeptide(L)'
;MNNIEIKYTITHEWAEILDSKECSVGITERAQEIYSNIIFIELPSLGEFEQDEIMGHLETSDGRNFYIHAPVSGEVYEVNTALEDDIELLNRFPEGDGWICKLRIENPSEIEALLTLPEYEAYEEEELNEEEYLPETDFYENIEDY
;
A
#
# COMPACT_ATOMS: atom_id res chain seq x y z
N MET A 1 -27.49 1.54 -8.47
CA MET A 1 -26.27 0.81 -8.80
C MET A 1 -25.09 1.38 -8.12
N ASN A 2 -24.24 0.50 -7.59
CA ASN A 2 -23.03 0.94 -6.92
C ASN A 2 -21.96 1.28 -7.93
N ASN A 3 -21.21 2.32 -7.65
CA ASN A 3 -20.11 2.75 -8.50
C ASN A 3 -18.81 2.44 -7.78
N ILE A 4 -18.10 1.43 -8.26
CA ILE A 4 -16.87 0.95 -7.65
C ILE A 4 -15.68 1.32 -8.52
N GLU A 5 -14.67 1.94 -7.91
CA GLU A 5 -13.40 2.26 -8.55
C GLU A 5 -12.28 1.67 -7.74
N ILE A 6 -11.24 1.18 -8.40
CA ILE A 6 -10.04 0.75 -7.70
C ILE A 6 -8.90 1.67 -8.09
N LYS A 7 -8.25 2.25 -7.10
CA LYS A 7 -7.14 3.18 -7.31
C LYS A 7 -5.94 2.73 -6.49
N TYR A 8 -4.79 3.33 -6.78
CA TYR A 8 -3.52 2.90 -6.23
C TYR A 8 -2.68 4.09 -5.78
N THR A 9 -1.75 3.84 -4.85
CA THR A 9 -0.81 4.87 -4.39
C THR A 9 0.60 4.51 -4.82
N ILE A 10 1.49 5.50 -4.78
CA ILE A 10 2.90 5.25 -5.09
C ILE A 10 3.61 4.53 -3.95
N THR A 11 2.98 4.40 -2.80
CA THR A 11 3.51 3.62 -1.68
C THR A 11 2.90 2.22 -1.63
N HIS A 12 2.21 1.83 -2.71
CA HIS A 12 1.76 0.46 -2.95
C HIS A 12 0.59 0.02 -2.09
N GLU A 13 -0.33 0.95 -1.84
CA GLU A 13 -1.64 0.59 -1.28
C GLU A 13 -2.67 0.61 -2.40
N TRP A 14 -3.68 -0.26 -2.30
CA TRP A 14 -4.84 -0.18 -3.17
C TRP A 14 -6.03 0.33 -2.36
N ALA A 15 -6.97 0.97 -3.07
CA ALA A 15 -8.19 1.45 -2.47
C ALA A 15 -9.36 1.09 -3.37
N GLU A 16 -10.27 0.27 -2.86
CA GLU A 16 -11.50 -0.07 -3.57
C GLU A 16 -12.58 0.85 -3.07
N ILE A 17 -12.97 1.80 -3.92
CA ILE A 17 -13.78 2.95 -3.55
C ILE A 17 -15.23 2.71 -3.96
N LEU A 18 -16.15 2.86 -3.02
CA LEU A 18 -17.58 2.68 -3.26
C LEU A 18 -18.28 4.02 -3.19
N ASP A 19 -18.81 4.45 -4.34
CA ASP A 19 -19.63 5.65 -4.46
C ASP A 19 -18.94 6.92 -3.95
N SER A 20 -17.62 6.97 -4.00
CA SER A 20 -16.83 8.11 -3.49
C SER A 20 -17.06 8.38 -2.01
N LYS A 21 -17.63 7.42 -1.28
CA LYS A 21 -17.99 7.61 0.13
C LYS A 21 -17.19 6.78 1.08
N GLU A 22 -16.81 5.57 0.66
CA GLU A 22 -16.04 4.70 1.54
C GLU A 22 -15.12 3.85 0.68
N CYS A 23 -14.08 3.32 1.30
CA CYS A 23 -13.18 2.45 0.57
C CYS A 23 -12.59 1.38 1.48
N SER A 24 -12.27 0.24 0.85
CA SER A 24 -11.45 -0.78 1.48
C SER A 24 -10.01 -0.53 1.06
N VAL A 25 -9.07 -0.82 1.96
CA VAL A 25 -7.65 -0.51 1.74
C VAL A 25 -6.82 -1.74 2.05
N GLY A 26 -5.79 -1.96 1.25
CA GLY A 26 -4.81 -3.00 1.50
C GLY A 26 -3.53 -2.71 0.75
N ILE A 27 -2.59 -3.65 0.79
CA ILE A 27 -1.35 -3.52 0.03
C ILE A 27 -1.48 -4.28 -1.28
N THR A 28 -0.76 -3.82 -2.30
CA THR A 28 -0.82 -4.44 -3.62
C THR A 28 -0.01 -5.73 -3.65
N GLU A 29 -0.24 -6.54 -4.68
CA GLU A 29 0.58 -7.72 -4.90
C GLU A 29 2.04 -7.33 -5.10
N ARG A 30 2.28 -6.21 -5.76
CA ARG A 30 3.65 -5.72 -5.94
C ARG A 30 4.30 -5.44 -4.59
N ALA A 31 3.56 -4.80 -3.68
CA ALA A 31 4.08 -4.55 -2.33
C ALA A 31 4.45 -5.84 -1.63
N GLN A 32 3.56 -6.83 -1.71
CA GLN A 32 3.81 -8.11 -1.04
C GLN A 32 5.05 -8.78 -1.62
N GLU A 33 5.26 -8.68 -2.92
CA GLU A 33 6.47 -9.24 -3.53
C GLU A 33 7.72 -8.53 -3.04
N ILE A 34 7.68 -7.21 -2.94
CA ILE A 34 8.81 -6.43 -2.45
C ILE A 34 9.10 -6.76 -0.99
N TYR A 35 8.05 -6.85 -0.19
CA TYR A 35 8.19 -7.07 1.25
C TYR A 35 8.58 -8.50 1.58
N SER A 36 8.21 -9.44 0.71
CA SER A 36 8.47 -10.84 0.89
C SER A 36 7.61 -11.40 2.03
N ASN A 37 8.14 -12.22 2.93
CA ASN A 37 7.33 -12.92 3.91
C ASN A 37 6.97 -12.01 5.08
N ILE A 38 5.71 -11.59 5.13
CA ILE A 38 5.20 -10.72 6.20
C ILE A 38 4.83 -11.61 7.38
N ILE A 39 5.34 -11.29 8.57
CA ILE A 39 5.09 -12.08 9.77
C ILE A 39 4.26 -11.36 10.81
N PHE A 40 4.08 -10.05 10.68
CA PHE A 40 3.36 -9.28 11.67
C PHE A 40 2.74 -8.05 11.02
N ILE A 41 1.55 -7.69 11.48
CA ILE A 41 0.92 -6.43 11.09
C ILE A 41 0.39 -5.74 12.33
N GLU A 42 0.66 -4.43 12.40
CA GLU A 42 -0.03 -3.57 13.35
C GLU A 42 -1.14 -2.89 12.58
N LEU A 43 -2.38 -3.30 12.85
CA LEU A 43 -3.55 -2.78 12.16
C LEU A 43 -3.80 -1.32 12.54
N PRO A 44 -4.39 -0.53 11.64
CA PRO A 44 -4.75 0.84 11.98
C PRO A 44 -5.71 0.88 13.16
N SER A 45 -5.58 1.91 14.00
CA SER A 45 -6.57 2.16 15.02
C SER A 45 -7.81 2.76 14.35
N LEU A 46 -8.97 2.59 14.99
CA LEU A 46 -10.19 3.27 14.53
C LEU A 46 -10.00 4.76 14.75
N GLY A 47 -10.54 5.58 13.84
CA GLY A 47 -10.45 7.02 13.95
C GLY A 47 -9.97 7.65 12.66
N GLU A 48 -9.62 8.92 12.75
CA GLU A 48 -9.35 9.74 11.57
C GLU A 48 -7.88 9.76 11.19
N PHE A 49 -7.63 9.72 9.89
CA PHE A 49 -6.29 9.85 9.32
C PHE A 49 -6.36 10.81 8.14
N GLU A 50 -5.26 11.49 7.87
CA GLU A 50 -5.14 12.33 6.69
C GLU A 50 -4.47 11.55 5.57
N GLN A 51 -4.69 11.99 4.34
CA GLN A 51 -4.07 11.37 3.18
C GLN A 51 -2.56 11.29 3.39
N ASP A 52 -1.98 10.14 3.10
CA ASP A 52 -0.56 9.84 3.22
C ASP A 52 -0.06 9.67 4.65
N GLU A 53 -0.92 9.83 5.63
CA GLU A 53 -0.53 9.58 7.02
C GLU A 53 -0.31 8.09 7.25
N ILE A 54 0.69 7.75 8.07
CA ILE A 54 0.95 6.35 8.40
C ILE A 54 -0.15 5.82 9.29
N MET A 55 -0.80 4.74 8.85
CA MET A 55 -1.91 4.11 9.57
C MET A 55 -1.50 2.85 10.32
N GLY A 56 -0.49 2.15 9.83
CA GLY A 56 -0.12 0.88 10.40
C GLY A 56 1.25 0.46 9.92
N HIS A 57 1.67 -0.73 10.35
CA HIS A 57 3.00 -1.14 9.96
C HIS A 57 3.11 -2.66 9.87
N LEU A 58 4.06 -3.10 9.07
CA LEU A 58 4.30 -4.51 8.76
C LEU A 58 5.74 -4.85 9.12
N GLU A 59 5.94 -6.10 9.58
CA GLU A 59 7.29 -6.63 9.79
C GLU A 59 7.46 -7.88 8.96
N THR A 60 8.64 -8.05 8.40
CA THR A 60 8.96 -9.20 7.57
C THR A 60 9.93 -10.12 8.28
N SER A 61 10.00 -11.37 7.79
CA SER A 61 10.83 -12.38 8.43
C SER A 61 12.33 -12.06 8.38
N ASP A 62 12.74 -11.20 7.46
CA ASP A 62 14.15 -10.79 7.36
C ASP A 62 14.43 -9.51 8.14
N GLY A 63 13.51 -9.08 8.99
CA GLY A 63 13.76 -7.98 9.92
C GLY A 63 13.48 -6.59 9.40
N ARG A 64 12.83 -6.46 8.24
CA ARG A 64 12.49 -5.15 7.70
C ARG A 64 11.13 -4.69 8.19
N ASN A 65 10.94 -3.39 8.19
CA ASN A 65 9.68 -2.75 8.57
C ASN A 65 9.15 -1.92 7.41
N PHE A 66 7.85 -2.01 7.16
CA PHE A 66 7.20 -1.24 6.11
C PHE A 66 5.94 -0.62 6.69
N TYR A 67 5.51 0.51 6.11
CA TYR A 67 4.40 1.27 6.67
C TYR A 67 3.24 1.32 5.70
N ILE A 68 2.04 1.39 6.27
CA ILE A 68 0.79 1.48 5.50
C ILE A 68 0.31 2.92 5.61
N HIS A 69 0.05 3.55 4.46
CA HIS A 69 -0.36 4.95 4.41
C HIS A 69 -1.82 5.05 4.01
N ALA A 70 -2.50 6.05 4.55
CA ALA A 70 -3.88 6.30 4.18
C ALA A 70 -3.94 6.81 2.74
N PRO A 71 -4.71 6.14 1.86
CA PRO A 71 -4.79 6.62 0.47
C PRO A 71 -5.58 7.90 0.33
N VAL A 72 -6.50 8.15 1.25
CA VAL A 72 -7.29 9.38 1.30
C VAL A 72 -7.55 9.71 2.76
N SER A 73 -7.89 10.97 3.02
CA SER A 73 -8.31 11.37 4.36
C SER A 73 -9.67 10.74 4.68
N GLY A 74 -9.80 10.24 5.89
CA GLY A 74 -11.06 9.65 6.29
C GLY A 74 -10.99 9.00 7.65
N GLU A 75 -12.09 8.36 8.00
CA GLU A 75 -12.23 7.69 9.28
C GLU A 75 -12.17 6.18 9.08
N VAL A 76 -11.20 5.53 9.74
CA VAL A 76 -11.15 4.06 9.78
C VAL A 76 -12.27 3.60 10.68
N TYR A 77 -13.22 2.85 10.12
CA TYR A 77 -14.35 2.38 10.91
C TYR A 77 -14.38 0.86 11.05
N GLU A 78 -13.50 0.17 10.34
CA GLU A 78 -13.41 -1.29 10.44
C GLU A 78 -12.00 -1.73 10.08
N VAL A 79 -11.46 -2.72 10.80
CA VAL A 79 -10.17 -3.34 10.47
C VAL A 79 -10.37 -4.84 10.34
N ASN A 80 -9.51 -5.46 9.55
CA ASN A 80 -9.60 -6.90 9.29
C ASN A 80 -8.85 -7.67 10.37
N THR A 81 -9.55 -7.95 11.46
CA THR A 81 -8.94 -8.62 12.60
C THR A 81 -8.53 -10.05 12.29
N ALA A 82 -9.03 -10.64 11.20
CA ALA A 82 -8.59 -11.98 10.80
C ALA A 82 -7.09 -12.02 10.51
N LEU A 83 -6.50 -10.88 10.15
CA LEU A 83 -5.05 -10.82 9.89
C LEU A 83 -4.23 -11.07 11.14
N GLU A 84 -4.78 -10.78 12.31
CA GLU A 84 -4.08 -11.04 13.56
C GLU A 84 -3.98 -12.53 13.84
N ASP A 85 -4.96 -13.29 13.41
CA ASP A 85 -4.96 -14.74 13.60
C ASP A 85 -4.32 -15.48 12.45
N ASP A 86 -4.33 -14.89 11.25
CA ASP A 86 -3.85 -15.58 10.06
C ASP A 86 -3.17 -14.58 9.13
N ILE A 87 -1.89 -14.32 9.42
CA ILE A 87 -1.13 -13.35 8.64
C ILE A 87 -0.93 -13.82 7.19
N GLU A 88 -1.12 -15.12 6.92
CA GLU A 88 -0.96 -15.63 5.57
C GLU A 88 -2.01 -15.10 4.60
N LEU A 89 -3.14 -14.63 5.11
CA LEU A 89 -4.11 -13.96 4.24
C LEU A 89 -3.46 -12.76 3.54
N LEU A 90 -2.61 -12.04 4.26
CA LEU A 90 -1.93 -10.90 3.68
C LEU A 90 -0.86 -11.32 2.68
N ASN A 91 -0.13 -12.40 2.97
CA ASN A 91 0.91 -12.89 2.07
C ASN A 91 0.33 -13.49 0.79
N ARG A 92 -0.82 -14.14 0.90
CA ARG A 92 -1.38 -14.88 -0.24
C ARG A 92 -2.41 -14.09 -1.02
N PHE A 93 -3.19 -13.27 -0.33
CA PHE A 93 -4.33 -12.59 -0.95
C PHE A 93 -4.36 -11.11 -0.56
N PRO A 94 -3.27 -10.37 -0.84
CA PRO A 94 -3.21 -8.96 -0.38
C PRO A 94 -4.28 -8.08 -1.00
N GLU A 95 -4.76 -8.45 -2.20
CA GLU A 95 -5.79 -7.66 -2.86
C GLU A 95 -7.17 -8.30 -2.74
N GLY A 96 -7.32 -9.28 -1.86
CA GLY A 96 -8.58 -9.96 -1.61
C GLY A 96 -8.83 -10.08 -0.12
N ASP A 97 -8.85 -11.32 0.37
CA ASP A 97 -9.15 -11.58 1.78
C ASP A 97 -8.16 -10.94 2.74
N GLY A 98 -7.01 -10.51 2.24
CA GLY A 98 -6.01 -9.81 3.05
C GLY A 98 -6.19 -8.30 3.12
N TRP A 99 -7.40 -7.79 2.84
CA TRP A 99 -7.67 -6.35 3.00
C TRP A 99 -7.35 -5.94 4.44
N ILE A 100 -6.98 -4.68 4.63
CA ILE A 100 -6.47 -4.23 5.93
C ILE A 100 -7.51 -3.45 6.71
N CYS A 101 -8.14 -2.45 6.08
CA CYS A 101 -9.13 -1.63 6.80
C CYS A 101 -10.12 -1.02 5.83
N LYS A 102 -11.16 -0.40 6.40
CA LYS A 102 -12.15 0.35 5.64
C LYS A 102 -12.26 1.76 6.20
N LEU A 103 -12.36 2.71 5.29
CA LEU A 103 -12.39 4.13 5.60
C LEU A 103 -13.68 4.76 5.09
N ARG A 104 -14.24 5.70 5.85
CA ARG A 104 -15.22 6.64 5.32
C ARG A 104 -14.46 7.82 4.77
N ILE A 105 -14.65 8.11 3.48
CA ILE A 105 -13.88 9.13 2.78
C ILE A 105 -14.37 10.51 3.19
N GLU A 106 -13.44 11.34 3.63
CA GLU A 106 -13.77 12.68 4.12
C GLU A 106 -13.76 13.69 3.00
N ASN A 107 -12.81 13.56 2.07
CA ASN A 107 -12.62 14.52 1.00
C ASN A 107 -12.52 13.79 -0.33
N PRO A 108 -13.65 13.61 -1.03
CA PRO A 108 -13.63 12.83 -2.28
C PRO A 108 -12.73 13.39 -3.38
N SER A 109 -12.40 14.69 -3.32
CA SER A 109 -11.52 15.25 -4.34
C SER A 109 -10.12 14.63 -4.29
N GLU A 110 -9.72 14.06 -3.17
CA GLU A 110 -8.42 13.41 -3.07
C GLU A 110 -8.33 12.13 -3.90
N ILE A 111 -9.47 11.56 -4.27
CA ILE A 111 -9.48 10.35 -5.10
C ILE A 111 -8.79 10.60 -6.43
N GLU A 112 -8.89 11.81 -6.95
CA GLU A 112 -8.30 12.14 -8.24
C GLU A 112 -6.77 12.14 -8.20
N ALA A 113 -6.20 12.31 -7.02
CA ALA A 113 -4.75 12.27 -6.87
C ALA A 113 -4.20 10.83 -6.89
N LEU A 114 -5.08 9.84 -6.78
CA LEU A 114 -4.67 8.45 -6.79
C LEU A 114 -4.47 7.96 -8.22
N LEU A 115 -3.72 6.88 -8.37
CA LEU A 115 -3.37 6.34 -9.68
C LEU A 115 -4.42 5.34 -10.16
N THR A 116 -4.71 5.36 -11.45
CA THR A 116 -5.44 4.26 -12.09
C THR A 116 -4.49 3.08 -12.21
N LEU A 117 -5.03 1.92 -12.57
CA LEU A 117 -4.17 0.75 -12.75
C LEU A 117 -3.10 0.96 -13.81
N PRO A 118 -3.41 1.47 -15.01
CA PRO A 118 -2.33 1.72 -15.99
C PRO A 118 -1.28 2.69 -15.49
N GLU A 119 -1.68 3.71 -14.75
CA GLU A 119 -0.72 4.67 -14.19
C GLU A 119 0.17 4.01 -13.14
N TYR A 120 -0.43 3.16 -12.32
CA TYR A 120 0.32 2.44 -11.31
C TYR A 120 1.32 1.48 -11.95
N GLU A 121 0.90 0.78 -12.99
CA GLU A 121 1.78 -0.14 -13.70
C GLU A 121 2.96 0.59 -14.34
N ALA A 122 2.72 1.77 -14.89
CA ALA A 122 3.79 2.58 -15.43
C ALA A 122 4.76 3.02 -14.34
N TYR A 123 4.25 3.36 -13.18
CA TYR A 123 5.08 3.73 -12.04
C TYR A 123 5.96 2.55 -11.60
N GLU A 124 5.40 1.34 -11.57
CA GLU A 124 6.17 0.15 -11.22
C GLU A 124 7.33 -0.07 -12.18
N GLU A 125 7.10 0.15 -13.46
CA GLU A 125 8.16 -0.01 -14.44
C GLU A 125 9.29 0.97 -14.23
N GLU A 126 8.95 2.19 -13.88
CA GLU A 126 9.96 3.19 -13.59
C GLU A 126 10.79 2.83 -12.36
N GLU A 127 10.13 2.30 -11.35
CA GLU A 127 10.86 1.85 -10.17
C GLU A 127 11.86 0.75 -10.50
N LEU A 128 11.43 -0.20 -11.31
CA LEU A 128 12.31 -1.28 -11.69
C LEU A 128 13.52 -0.78 -12.48
N ASN A 129 13.28 0.14 -13.38
CA ASN A 129 14.37 0.69 -14.18
C ASN A 129 15.38 1.42 -13.33
N GLU A 130 14.90 2.16 -12.35
CA GLU A 130 15.78 2.87 -11.43
C GLU A 130 16.61 1.91 -10.59
N GLU A 131 16.00 0.84 -10.14
CA GLU A 131 16.70 -0.14 -9.33
C GLU A 131 17.80 -0.81 -10.12
N GLU A 132 17.54 -1.09 -11.39
CA GLU A 132 18.55 -1.71 -12.22
C GLU A 132 19.72 -0.80 -12.47
N TYR A 133 19.45 0.47 -12.60
CA TYR A 133 20.45 1.43 -13.03
C TYR A 133 21.35 1.90 -11.91
N LEU A 134 20.75 2.27 -10.79
CA LEU A 134 21.47 2.97 -9.74
C LEU A 134 22.62 2.19 -9.10
N PRO A 135 22.43 0.95 -8.73
CA PRO A 135 23.47 0.27 -7.95
C PRO A 135 24.78 0.11 -8.72
N GLU A 136 24.68 -0.11 -9.98
CA GLU A 136 25.88 -0.35 -10.76
C GLU A 136 26.70 0.88 -10.93
N THR A 137 26.03 1.96 -11.25
CA THR A 137 26.71 3.18 -11.56
C THR A 137 27.42 3.75 -10.37
N ASP A 138 26.75 3.79 -9.26
CA ASP A 138 27.25 4.47 -8.09
C ASP A 138 28.49 3.83 -7.54
N PHE A 139 28.51 2.53 -7.54
CA PHE A 139 29.63 1.83 -6.98
C PHE A 139 30.92 2.11 -7.70
N TYR A 140 30.88 2.01 -8.98
CA TYR A 140 32.12 2.02 -9.73
C TYR A 140 32.67 3.40 -9.93
N GLU A 141 31.83 4.37 -9.95
CA GLU A 141 32.30 5.71 -10.10
C GLU A 141 33.03 6.20 -8.89
N ASN A 142 32.64 5.74 -7.77
CA ASN A 142 33.30 6.14 -6.54
C ASN A 142 34.65 5.51 -6.39
N ILE A 143 34.85 4.47 -7.03
CA ILE A 143 36.08 3.76 -6.90
C ILE A 143 37.14 4.32 -7.70
N GLU A 144 36.89 5.02 -8.60
CA GLU A 144 37.78 5.45 -9.47
C GLU A 144 38.60 6.33 -9.06
N ASP A 145 38.50 6.12 -8.58
CA ASP A 145 38.86 6.46 -8.17
C ASP A 145 39.04 6.19 -7.59
N TYR A 146 38.98 6.06 -7.77
CA TYR A 146 38.77 5.56 -7.33
C TYR A 146 39.14 5.11 -7.34
#